data_b7d3348c97254c151ae9c905c6c7817f
#
_entry.id   b7d3348c97254c151ae9c905c6c7817f
#
_cell.length_a   1.000
_cell.length_b   1.000
_cell.length_c   1.000
_cell.angle_alpha   90.00
_cell.angle_beta   90.00
_cell.angle_gamma   90.00
#
_symmetry.space_group_name_H-M   'P 1'
#
loop_
_entity.id
_entity.type
_entity.pdbx_description
1 polymer ?
#
loop_
_entity_poly.entity_id
_entity_poly.type
_entity_poly.pdbx_seq_one_letter_code
_entity_poly.pdbx_strand_id
1 'polypeptide(L)'
;LHYPLRRQRQMCIRDSHYMVDVENGQKTGFFLDQKYNRLAMQRICKGKRVLDCFTHMGTFAINAGIAGASEVTGLDISEYAVKQATENAKRNNLSDTVKFRVANVLDELPRLAADGEKYDVVILDPPAFTKSREATKNAIKGYREINMKGLKLVKDGGFLATCSCSHFMTQELLAKTVKEAAKATHKRLRQVEFRTQGPDHPILWANSANVPELSLIHI
;
A
#
# COMPACT_ATOMS: atom_id res chain seq x y z
N LEU A 1 -29.17 -21.72 16.29
CA LEU A 1 -28.20 -20.92 17.05
C LEU A 1 -27.94 -19.62 16.26
N HIS A 2 -28.73 -18.56 16.56
CA HIS A 2 -28.48 -17.24 16.02
C HIS A 2 -27.30 -16.63 16.79
N TYR A 3 -26.09 -16.78 16.27
CA TYR A 3 -24.99 -15.92 16.71
C TYR A 3 -25.32 -14.47 16.32
N PRO A 4 -25.24 -13.51 17.24
CA PRO A 4 -25.39 -12.12 16.86
C PRO A 4 -24.36 -11.80 15.80
N LEU A 5 -24.82 -11.28 14.66
CA LEU A 5 -23.94 -10.79 13.59
C LEU A 5 -22.99 -9.76 14.20
N ARG A 6 -21.78 -10.16 14.51
CA ARG A 6 -20.75 -9.23 14.97
C ARG A 6 -20.42 -8.33 13.78
N ARG A 7 -20.60 -7.03 13.95
CA ARG A 7 -20.25 -6.01 12.97
C ARG A 7 -18.76 -6.05 12.60
N GLN A 8 -17.95 -6.59 13.50
CA GLN A 8 -16.53 -6.80 13.32
C GLN A 8 -16.21 -8.30 13.38
N ARG A 9 -15.37 -8.75 12.45
CA ARG A 9 -14.88 -10.13 12.39
C ARG A 9 -13.37 -10.17 12.53
N GLN A 10 -12.88 -11.14 13.28
CA GLN A 10 -11.47 -11.45 13.33
C GLN A 10 -11.12 -12.28 12.10
N MET A 11 -10.11 -11.85 11.36
CA MET A 11 -9.56 -12.55 10.20
C MET A 11 -8.12 -12.94 10.47
N CYS A 12 -7.81 -14.24 10.30
CA CYS A 12 -6.44 -14.73 10.34
C CYS A 12 -5.99 -15.00 8.91
N ILE A 13 -4.92 -14.33 8.49
CA ILE A 13 -4.31 -14.58 7.20
C ILE A 13 -2.87 -14.98 7.44
N ARG A 14 -2.61 -16.28 7.37
CA ARG A 14 -1.39 -16.90 7.86
C ARG A 14 -1.12 -16.37 9.28
N ASP A 15 0.02 -16.06 9.71
CA ASP A 15 0.34 -15.69 11.10
C ASP A 15 -0.11 -14.26 11.52
N SER A 16 -0.94 -13.57 10.73
CA SER A 16 -1.44 -12.23 11.03
C SER A 16 -2.93 -12.20 11.37
N HIS A 17 -3.28 -11.41 12.40
CA HIS A 17 -4.62 -11.27 12.93
C HIS A 17 -5.17 -9.88 12.68
N TYR A 18 -6.34 -9.79 12.04
CA TYR A 18 -7.01 -8.52 11.77
C TYR A 18 -8.42 -8.51 12.32
N MET A 19 -8.81 -7.37 12.89
CA MET A 19 -10.22 -7.06 13.12
C MET A 19 -10.72 -6.29 11.91
N VAL A 20 -11.77 -6.79 11.29
CA VAL A 20 -12.36 -6.24 10.07
C VAL A 20 -13.78 -5.80 10.36
N ASP A 21 -14.10 -4.54 10.04
CA ASP A 21 -15.47 -4.03 10.08
C ASP A 21 -16.12 -4.32 8.71
N VAL A 22 -17.00 -5.32 8.69
CA VAL A 22 -17.68 -5.75 7.45
C VAL A 22 -18.94 -4.95 7.14
N GLU A 23 -19.39 -4.11 8.07
CA GLU A 23 -20.61 -3.31 7.93
C GLU A 23 -20.28 -1.87 7.51
N ASN A 24 -19.32 -1.22 8.19
CA ASN A 24 -18.97 0.18 7.96
C ASN A 24 -17.61 0.36 7.30
N GLY A 25 -16.88 -0.74 7.07
CA GLY A 25 -15.57 -0.68 6.45
C GLY A 25 -15.65 -0.31 4.96
N GLN A 26 -14.60 0.31 4.44
CA GLN A 26 -14.51 0.66 3.02
C GLN A 26 -14.62 -0.61 2.17
N LYS A 27 -15.50 -0.62 1.18
CA LYS A 27 -15.86 -1.80 0.35
C LYS A 27 -16.28 -2.98 1.23
N THR A 28 -15.48 -4.06 1.26
CA THR A 28 -15.71 -5.27 2.06
C THR A 28 -15.04 -5.23 3.44
N GLY A 29 -14.48 -4.08 3.81
CA GLY A 29 -13.74 -3.88 5.06
C GLY A 29 -12.28 -4.38 4.99
N PHE A 30 -11.92 -5.15 3.96
CA PHE A 30 -10.57 -5.70 3.78
C PHE A 30 -10.25 -5.97 2.30
N PHE A 31 -9.05 -5.66 1.86
CA PHE A 31 -8.60 -5.85 0.48
C PHE A 31 -7.90 -7.21 0.34
N LEU A 32 -8.66 -8.27 0.08
CA LEU A 32 -8.14 -9.64 -0.03
C LEU A 32 -7.23 -9.83 -1.25
N ASP A 33 -7.49 -9.12 -2.33
CA ASP A 33 -6.74 -9.11 -3.58
C ASP A 33 -5.25 -8.77 -3.39
N GLN A 34 -4.91 -7.95 -2.38
CA GLN A 34 -3.53 -7.59 -2.01
C GLN A 34 -2.78 -8.63 -1.15
N LYS A 35 -3.39 -9.75 -0.82
CA LYS A 35 -2.84 -10.78 0.08
C LYS A 35 -1.43 -11.23 -0.29
N TYR A 36 -1.22 -11.59 -1.55
CA TYR A 36 0.09 -12.05 -2.03
C TYR A 36 1.10 -10.92 -2.20
N ASN A 37 0.64 -9.71 -2.47
CA ASN A 37 1.49 -8.53 -2.52
C ASN A 37 2.04 -8.20 -1.13
N ARG A 38 1.19 -8.23 -0.10
CA ARG A 38 1.63 -8.07 1.29
C ARG A 38 2.68 -9.11 1.71
N LEU A 39 2.48 -10.38 1.31
CA LEU A 39 3.45 -11.45 1.58
C LEU A 39 4.77 -11.24 0.83
N ALA A 40 4.72 -10.71 -0.38
CA ALA A 40 5.94 -10.41 -1.14
C ALA A 40 6.79 -9.35 -0.43
N MET A 41 6.16 -8.36 0.23
CA MET A 41 6.86 -7.33 0.99
C MET A 41 7.68 -7.90 2.16
N GLN A 42 7.25 -9.01 2.77
CA GLN A 42 7.98 -9.62 3.87
C GLN A 42 9.44 -9.97 3.51
N ARG A 43 9.71 -10.31 2.24
CA ARG A 43 11.05 -10.69 1.78
C ARG A 43 12.08 -9.55 1.83
N ILE A 44 11.62 -8.29 1.79
CA ILE A 44 12.49 -7.10 1.71
C ILE A 44 12.45 -6.24 2.96
N CYS A 45 11.63 -6.57 3.98
CA CYS A 45 11.41 -5.71 5.14
C CYS A 45 12.25 -6.04 6.37
N LYS A 46 12.87 -7.24 6.45
CA LYS A 46 13.64 -7.65 7.65
C LYS A 46 14.78 -6.67 7.97
N GLY A 47 14.77 -6.15 9.20
CA GLY A 47 15.76 -5.19 9.69
C GLY A 47 15.67 -3.80 9.04
N LYS A 48 14.61 -3.51 8.29
CA LYS A 48 14.45 -2.29 7.50
C LYS A 48 13.54 -1.27 8.19
N ARG A 49 13.78 0.01 7.90
CA ARG A 49 12.88 1.11 8.24
C ARG A 49 11.88 1.28 7.09
N VAL A 50 10.59 1.14 7.38
CA VAL A 50 9.51 1.06 6.39
C VAL A 50 8.52 2.22 6.55
N LEU A 51 8.13 2.84 5.44
CA LEU A 51 7.03 3.79 5.37
C LEU A 51 5.90 3.21 4.52
N ASP A 52 4.72 3.04 5.11
CA ASP A 52 3.51 2.52 4.46
C ASP A 52 2.49 3.65 4.28
N CYS A 53 2.33 4.11 3.04
CA CYS A 53 1.45 5.22 2.67
C CYS A 53 0.10 4.70 2.18
N PHE A 54 -0.97 5.35 2.66
CA PHE A 54 -2.35 4.89 2.46
C PHE A 54 -2.59 3.54 3.13
N THR A 55 -2.11 3.44 4.37
CA THR A 55 -1.98 2.18 5.10
C THR A 55 -3.32 1.49 5.39
N HIS A 56 -4.45 2.23 5.33
CA HIS A 56 -5.79 1.74 5.65
C HIS A 56 -5.79 1.04 7.03
N MET A 57 -6.09 -0.24 7.09
CA MET A 57 -6.09 -1.03 8.33
C MET A 57 -4.69 -1.53 8.75
N GLY A 58 -3.63 -0.98 8.18
CA GLY A 58 -2.25 -1.34 8.52
C GLY A 58 -1.75 -2.64 7.90
N THR A 59 -2.37 -3.12 6.84
CA THR A 59 -2.13 -4.48 6.36
C THR A 59 -0.73 -4.69 5.77
N PHE A 60 -0.17 -3.73 5.04
CA PHE A 60 1.23 -3.77 4.59
C PHE A 60 2.19 -3.53 5.75
N ALA A 61 1.93 -2.53 6.59
CA ALA A 61 2.74 -2.20 7.75
C ALA A 61 2.87 -3.38 8.73
N ILE A 62 1.78 -4.07 9.04
CA ILE A 62 1.76 -5.24 9.93
C ILE A 62 2.56 -6.39 9.32
N ASN A 63 2.41 -6.66 8.01
CA ASN A 63 3.21 -7.68 7.33
C ASN A 63 4.72 -7.33 7.32
N ALA A 64 5.08 -6.06 7.20
CA ALA A 64 6.47 -5.62 7.35
C ALA A 64 6.98 -5.84 8.78
N GLY A 65 6.18 -5.54 9.80
CA GLY A 65 6.50 -5.79 11.20
C GLY A 65 6.70 -7.27 11.51
N ILE A 66 5.78 -8.15 11.04
CA ILE A 66 5.89 -9.61 11.17
C ILE A 66 7.17 -10.14 10.51
N ALA A 67 7.59 -9.54 9.40
CA ALA A 67 8.84 -9.89 8.73
C ALA A 67 10.10 -9.44 9.50
N GLY A 68 9.96 -8.74 10.63
CA GLY A 68 11.06 -8.26 11.45
C GLY A 68 11.65 -6.93 10.97
N ALA A 69 10.83 -6.04 10.42
CA ALA A 69 11.24 -4.66 10.19
C ALA A 69 11.71 -4.00 11.50
N SER A 70 12.71 -3.13 11.45
CA SER A 70 13.21 -2.43 12.64
C SER A 70 12.27 -1.32 13.11
N GLU A 71 11.60 -0.66 12.16
CA GLU A 71 10.62 0.40 12.41
C GLU A 71 9.65 0.47 11.24
N VAL A 72 8.37 0.62 11.52
CA VAL A 72 7.35 0.81 10.49
C VAL A 72 6.45 1.99 10.87
N THR A 73 6.31 2.94 9.95
CA THR A 73 5.37 4.04 10.07
C THR A 73 4.28 3.89 9.00
N GLY A 74 3.02 3.77 9.42
CA GLY A 74 1.86 3.78 8.54
C GLY A 74 1.16 5.13 8.54
N LEU A 75 0.79 5.63 7.38
CA LEU A 75 0.09 6.90 7.19
C LEU A 75 -1.25 6.68 6.49
N ASP A 76 -2.30 7.27 7.03
CA ASP A 76 -3.62 7.35 6.39
C ASP A 76 -4.31 8.66 6.80
N ILE A 77 -5.18 9.17 5.93
CA ILE A 77 -5.96 10.37 6.23
C ILE A 77 -7.15 10.09 7.15
N SER A 78 -7.61 8.83 7.20
CA SER A 78 -8.76 8.40 7.97
C SER A 78 -8.38 8.08 9.41
N GLU A 79 -8.86 8.87 10.37
CA GLU A 79 -8.71 8.59 11.82
C GLU A 79 -9.24 7.20 12.18
N TYR A 80 -10.38 6.82 11.59
CA TYR A 80 -10.97 5.51 11.80
C TYR A 80 -10.04 4.39 11.34
N ALA A 81 -9.46 4.50 10.13
CA ALA A 81 -8.52 3.52 9.60
C ALA A 81 -7.26 3.43 10.47
N VAL A 82 -6.69 4.55 10.88
CA VAL A 82 -5.51 4.61 11.78
C VAL A 82 -5.80 3.96 13.13
N LYS A 83 -6.98 4.20 13.71
CA LYS A 83 -7.41 3.53 14.94
C LYS A 83 -7.48 2.02 14.77
N GLN A 84 -8.10 1.54 13.70
CA GLN A 84 -8.18 0.11 13.38
C GLN A 84 -6.79 -0.50 13.13
N ALA A 85 -5.92 0.20 12.40
CA ALA A 85 -4.55 -0.24 12.15
C ALA A 85 -3.75 -0.38 13.46
N THR A 86 -3.90 0.57 14.37
CA THR A 86 -3.26 0.55 15.70
C THR A 86 -3.72 -0.64 16.53
N GLU A 87 -5.03 -0.91 16.56
CA GLU A 87 -5.57 -2.08 17.26
C GLU A 87 -5.11 -3.40 16.62
N ASN A 88 -5.00 -3.43 15.30
CA ASN A 88 -4.47 -4.58 14.57
C ASN A 88 -2.97 -4.81 14.87
N ALA A 89 -2.16 -3.76 14.99
CA ALA A 89 -0.76 -3.89 15.42
C ALA A 89 -0.66 -4.48 16.84
N LYS A 90 -1.48 -4.03 17.78
CA LYS A 90 -1.56 -4.59 19.14
C LYS A 90 -1.88 -6.08 19.12
N ARG A 91 -2.87 -6.51 18.31
CA ARG A 91 -3.26 -7.92 18.18
C ARG A 91 -2.14 -8.82 17.68
N ASN A 92 -1.20 -8.25 16.95
CA ASN A 92 -0.04 -8.96 16.40
C ASN A 92 1.23 -8.76 17.26
N ASN A 93 1.13 -8.16 18.45
CA ASN A 93 2.26 -7.84 19.34
C ASN A 93 3.33 -6.96 18.65
N LEU A 94 2.90 -6.02 17.80
CA LEU A 94 3.79 -5.15 17.02
C LEU A 94 3.75 -3.68 17.44
N SER A 95 3.11 -3.38 18.59
CA SER A 95 2.92 -1.99 19.03
C SER A 95 4.22 -1.20 19.23
N ASP A 96 5.33 -1.87 19.48
CA ASP A 96 6.63 -1.20 19.66
C ASP A 96 7.30 -0.88 18.32
N THR A 97 7.10 -1.72 17.32
CA THR A 97 7.76 -1.62 16.01
C THR A 97 6.91 -0.88 14.98
N VAL A 98 5.58 -1.05 15.02
CA VAL A 98 4.64 -0.51 14.01
C VAL A 98 3.81 0.60 14.62
N LYS A 99 3.94 1.81 14.10
CA LYS A 99 3.19 3.00 14.53
C LYS A 99 2.37 3.55 13.37
N PHE A 100 1.22 4.13 13.71
CA PHE A 100 0.33 4.74 12.72
C PHE A 100 0.07 6.20 13.06
N ARG A 101 -0.06 7.04 12.04
CA ARG A 101 -0.39 8.46 12.16
C ARG A 101 -1.45 8.86 11.17
N VAL A 102 -2.38 9.72 11.63
CA VAL A 102 -3.33 10.40 10.76
C VAL A 102 -2.58 11.49 10.00
N ALA A 103 -2.52 11.37 8.68
CA ALA A 103 -1.85 12.35 7.83
C ALA A 103 -2.37 12.28 6.39
N ASN A 104 -2.47 13.42 5.73
CA ASN A 104 -2.60 13.47 4.28
C ASN A 104 -1.25 13.14 3.65
N VAL A 105 -1.14 11.99 3.01
CA VAL A 105 0.10 11.50 2.41
C VAL A 105 0.71 12.49 1.43
N LEU A 106 -0.13 13.21 0.64
CA LEU A 106 0.36 14.17 -0.34
C LEU A 106 1.07 15.37 0.28
N ASP A 107 0.71 15.73 1.50
CA ASP A 107 1.33 16.83 2.25
C ASP A 107 2.46 16.32 3.14
N GLU A 108 2.31 15.12 3.71
CA GLU A 108 3.27 14.55 4.65
C GLU A 108 4.58 14.10 3.98
N LEU A 109 4.54 13.51 2.77
CA LEU A 109 5.77 13.08 2.08
C LEU A 109 6.74 14.24 1.79
N PRO A 110 6.30 15.41 1.29
CA PRO A 110 7.18 16.57 1.15
C PRO A 110 7.75 17.06 2.47
N ARG A 111 6.95 17.03 3.58
CA ARG A 111 7.40 17.42 4.91
C ARG A 111 8.50 16.49 5.41
N LEU A 112 8.29 15.18 5.35
CA LEU A 112 9.30 14.18 5.73
C LEU A 112 10.60 14.34 4.90
N ALA A 113 10.48 14.66 3.62
CA ALA A 113 11.65 14.90 2.78
C ALA A 113 12.41 16.19 3.15
N ALA A 114 11.70 17.25 3.56
CA ALA A 114 12.29 18.49 4.05
C ALA A 114 12.99 18.29 5.41
N ASP A 115 12.43 17.41 6.27
CA ASP A 115 13.01 17.01 7.54
C ASP A 115 14.22 16.05 7.38
N GLY A 116 14.58 15.69 6.14
CA GLY A 116 15.71 14.79 5.84
C GLY A 116 15.43 13.30 6.09
N GLU A 117 14.18 12.93 6.32
CA GLU A 117 13.79 11.55 6.58
C GLU A 117 14.08 10.63 5.40
N LYS A 118 14.56 9.42 5.72
CA LYS A 118 14.87 8.37 4.73
C LYS A 118 14.42 7.00 5.24
N TYR A 119 13.91 6.19 4.32
CA TYR A 119 13.41 4.84 4.57
C TYR A 119 14.10 3.84 3.66
N ASP A 120 14.28 2.62 4.16
CA ASP A 120 14.80 1.51 3.35
C ASP A 120 13.72 0.98 2.39
N VAL A 121 12.45 1.06 2.81
CA VAL A 121 11.29 0.65 2.01
C VAL A 121 10.21 1.71 2.11
N VAL A 122 9.69 2.17 0.97
CA VAL A 122 8.49 3.02 0.89
C VAL A 122 7.42 2.28 0.10
N ILE A 123 6.22 2.17 0.67
CA ILE A 123 5.05 1.53 0.07
C ILE A 123 4.04 2.62 -0.27
N LEU A 124 3.57 2.63 -1.51
CA LEU A 124 2.56 3.54 -2.02
C LEU A 124 1.38 2.72 -2.57
N ASP A 125 0.29 2.63 -1.81
CA ASP A 125 -0.96 1.97 -2.24
C ASP A 125 -2.12 2.99 -2.29
N PRO A 126 -2.04 3.99 -3.18
CA PRO A 126 -3.00 5.07 -3.22
C PRO A 126 -4.38 4.59 -3.68
N PRO A 127 -5.45 5.30 -3.30
CA PRO A 127 -6.77 5.08 -3.88
C PRO A 127 -6.75 5.33 -5.39
N ALA A 128 -7.73 4.78 -6.10
CA ALA A 128 -7.86 4.98 -7.54
C ALA A 128 -7.95 6.47 -7.89
N PHE A 129 -6.96 6.99 -8.62
CA PHE A 129 -6.96 8.39 -9.10
C PHE A 129 -7.90 8.61 -10.28
N THR A 130 -8.43 7.54 -10.89
CA THR A 130 -9.43 7.69 -11.97
C THR A 130 -10.49 6.60 -11.89
N LYS A 131 -11.72 7.00 -12.22
CA LYS A 131 -12.87 6.12 -12.39
C LYS A 131 -13.39 6.15 -13.83
N SER A 132 -12.80 6.97 -14.71
CA SER A 132 -13.20 7.08 -16.12
C SER A 132 -11.98 7.20 -17.04
N ARG A 133 -12.19 6.86 -18.32
CA ARG A 133 -11.14 6.96 -19.35
C ARG A 133 -10.71 8.41 -19.57
N GLU A 134 -11.63 9.36 -19.52
CA GLU A 134 -11.32 10.79 -19.71
C GLU A 134 -10.41 11.35 -18.60
N ALA A 135 -10.56 10.85 -17.39
CA ALA A 135 -9.74 11.27 -16.24
C ALA A 135 -8.35 10.61 -16.20
N THR A 136 -8.00 9.72 -17.14
CA THR A 136 -6.71 9.00 -17.16
C THR A 136 -5.51 9.93 -17.16
N LYS A 137 -5.56 11.05 -17.90
CA LYS A 137 -4.46 12.04 -17.93
C LYS A 137 -4.19 12.64 -16.54
N ASN A 138 -5.23 12.92 -15.77
CA ASN A 138 -5.10 13.44 -14.41
C ASN A 138 -4.58 12.36 -13.46
N ALA A 139 -5.01 11.10 -13.64
CA ALA A 139 -4.50 9.98 -12.88
C ALA A 139 -2.99 9.78 -13.10
N ILE A 140 -2.51 9.83 -14.34
CA ILE A 140 -1.08 9.75 -14.66
C ILE A 140 -0.29 10.83 -13.90
N LYS A 141 -0.80 12.07 -13.88
CA LYS A 141 -0.17 13.15 -13.11
C LYS A 141 -0.12 12.83 -11.62
N GLY A 142 -1.22 12.36 -11.04
CA GLY A 142 -1.29 11.97 -9.62
C GLY A 142 -0.33 10.82 -9.28
N TYR A 143 -0.32 9.76 -10.08
CA TYR A 143 0.64 8.66 -9.91
C TYR A 143 2.09 9.10 -10.06
N ARG A 144 2.39 9.96 -11.06
CA ARG A 144 3.73 10.51 -11.22
C ARG A 144 4.15 11.32 -10.00
N GLU A 145 3.29 12.19 -9.51
CA GLU A 145 3.56 13.06 -8.36
C GLU A 145 3.81 12.24 -7.09
N ILE A 146 2.94 11.28 -6.76
CA ILE A 146 3.10 10.49 -5.55
C ILE A 146 4.36 9.63 -5.59
N ASN A 147 4.70 9.06 -6.76
CA ASN A 147 5.92 8.29 -6.94
C ASN A 147 7.18 9.17 -6.82
N MET A 148 7.16 10.40 -7.36
CA MET A 148 8.26 11.37 -7.17
C MET A 148 8.47 11.70 -5.69
N LYS A 149 7.39 11.93 -4.95
CA LYS A 149 7.44 12.21 -3.51
C LYS A 149 8.00 11.02 -2.73
N GLY A 150 7.50 9.81 -3.02
CA GLY A 150 8.00 8.58 -2.40
C GLY A 150 9.46 8.31 -2.69
N LEU A 151 9.90 8.45 -3.95
CA LEU A 151 11.30 8.23 -4.35
C LEU A 151 12.30 9.15 -3.63
N LYS A 152 11.90 10.36 -3.27
CA LYS A 152 12.74 11.28 -2.49
C LYS A 152 13.03 10.76 -1.09
N LEU A 153 12.17 9.90 -0.55
CA LEU A 153 12.30 9.31 0.79
C LEU A 153 13.03 7.96 0.78
N VAL A 154 13.17 7.31 -0.36
CA VAL A 154 13.88 6.02 -0.46
C VAL A 154 15.39 6.27 -0.39
N LYS A 155 16.08 5.53 0.51
CA LYS A 155 17.55 5.47 0.57
C LYS A 155 18.12 4.89 -0.73
N ASP A 156 19.38 5.19 -1.03
CA ASP A 156 20.08 4.48 -2.09
C ASP A 156 20.25 3.00 -1.69
N GLY A 157 19.94 2.09 -2.62
CA GLY A 157 19.85 0.65 -2.33
C GLY A 157 18.55 0.23 -1.61
N GLY A 158 17.59 1.14 -1.43
CA GLY A 158 16.27 0.85 -0.87
C GLY A 158 15.25 0.41 -1.91
N PHE A 159 14.02 0.21 -1.47
CA PHE A 159 12.92 -0.29 -2.30
C PHE A 159 11.75 0.69 -2.32
N LEU A 160 11.15 0.86 -3.49
CA LEU A 160 9.83 1.46 -3.65
C LEU A 160 8.85 0.37 -4.09
N ALA A 161 7.79 0.15 -3.33
CA ALA A 161 6.64 -0.63 -3.75
C ALA A 161 5.52 0.35 -4.11
N THR A 162 5.04 0.31 -5.35
CA THR A 162 3.96 1.19 -5.79
C THR A 162 2.85 0.41 -6.45
N CYS A 163 1.61 0.68 -6.03
CA CYS A 163 0.41 -0.02 -6.47
C CYS A 163 -0.50 0.90 -7.28
N SER A 164 -1.33 0.31 -8.11
CA SER A 164 -2.44 0.98 -8.77
C SER A 164 -3.67 0.08 -8.75
N CYS A 165 -4.78 0.58 -8.25
CA CYS A 165 -6.10 -0.04 -8.35
C CYS A 165 -6.99 0.64 -9.41
N SER A 166 -6.41 1.49 -10.26
CA SER A 166 -7.13 2.20 -11.33
C SER A 166 -7.21 1.34 -12.58
N HIS A 167 -8.40 0.92 -12.98
CA HIS A 167 -8.65 0.10 -14.17
C HIS A 167 -8.00 0.67 -15.46
N PHE A 168 -7.95 1.99 -15.61
CA PHE A 168 -7.39 2.66 -16.79
C PHE A 168 -5.86 2.91 -16.69
N MET A 169 -5.23 2.49 -15.61
CA MET A 169 -3.78 2.55 -15.42
C MET A 169 -3.16 1.20 -15.76
N THR A 170 -2.89 0.96 -17.05
CA THR A 170 -2.28 -0.31 -17.48
C THR A 170 -0.87 -0.48 -16.91
N GLN A 171 -0.34 -1.70 -16.95
CA GLN A 171 1.00 -2.03 -16.47
C GLN A 171 2.07 -1.18 -17.14
N GLU A 172 2.01 -1.06 -18.47
CA GLU A 172 2.95 -0.27 -19.26
C GLU A 172 2.86 1.22 -18.88
N LEU A 173 1.62 1.70 -18.66
CA LEU A 173 1.38 3.10 -18.32
C LEU A 173 1.92 3.42 -16.91
N LEU A 174 1.71 2.52 -15.95
CA LEU A 174 2.26 2.66 -14.59
C LEU A 174 3.80 2.61 -14.63
N ALA A 175 4.38 1.64 -15.32
CA ALA A 175 5.84 1.51 -15.46
C ALA A 175 6.45 2.76 -16.12
N LYS A 176 5.83 3.29 -17.18
CA LYS A 176 6.24 4.56 -17.82
C LYS A 176 6.18 5.72 -16.83
N THR A 177 5.08 5.82 -16.07
CA THR A 177 4.85 6.90 -15.10
C THR A 177 5.91 6.87 -13.99
N VAL A 178 6.24 5.69 -13.46
CA VAL A 178 7.28 5.50 -12.44
C VAL A 178 8.67 5.83 -13.02
N LYS A 179 8.96 5.43 -14.26
CA LYS A 179 10.21 5.79 -14.95
C LYS A 179 10.38 7.30 -15.11
N GLU A 180 9.29 8.02 -15.42
CA GLU A 180 9.31 9.48 -15.49
C GLU A 180 9.53 10.12 -14.11
N ALA A 181 8.91 9.57 -13.05
CA ALA A 181 9.14 10.01 -11.68
C ALA A 181 10.61 9.82 -11.25
N ALA A 182 11.21 8.67 -11.61
CA ALA A 182 12.61 8.39 -11.34
C ALA A 182 13.56 9.38 -12.01
N LYS A 183 13.34 9.66 -13.30
CA LYS A 183 14.12 10.69 -14.03
C LYS A 183 14.04 12.04 -13.34
N ALA A 184 12.85 12.48 -12.94
CA ALA A 184 12.62 13.76 -12.29
C ALA A 184 13.24 13.86 -10.87
N THR A 185 13.52 12.73 -10.24
CA THR A 185 14.17 12.65 -8.92
C THR A 185 15.64 12.22 -9.00
N HIS A 186 16.20 12.09 -10.21
CA HIS A 186 17.58 11.64 -10.47
C HIS A 186 17.90 10.28 -9.84
N LYS A 187 16.89 9.40 -9.67
CA LYS A 187 17.06 8.03 -9.16
C LYS A 187 17.18 7.04 -10.31
N ARG A 188 18.08 6.05 -10.13
CA ARG A 188 18.21 4.89 -11.04
C ARG A 188 17.42 3.74 -10.43
N LEU A 189 16.51 3.18 -11.19
CA LEU A 189 15.60 2.14 -10.73
C LEU A 189 15.85 0.82 -11.47
N ARG A 190 15.66 -0.29 -10.75
CA ARG A 190 15.60 -1.64 -11.33
C ARG A 190 14.29 -2.26 -10.91
N GLN A 191 13.48 -2.68 -11.86
CA GLN A 191 12.27 -3.44 -11.56
C GLN A 191 12.67 -4.84 -11.09
N VAL A 192 12.40 -5.16 -9.85
CA VAL A 192 12.70 -6.46 -9.24
C VAL A 192 11.55 -7.44 -9.46
N GLU A 193 10.32 -6.96 -9.31
CA GLU A 193 9.13 -7.79 -9.45
C GLU A 193 7.95 -6.95 -9.93
N PHE A 194 7.06 -7.57 -10.70
CA PHE A 194 5.76 -7.04 -11.08
C PHE A 194 4.69 -8.07 -10.73
N ARG A 195 3.63 -7.65 -10.07
CA ARG A 195 2.56 -8.55 -9.61
C ARG A 195 1.20 -7.98 -9.94
N THR A 196 0.25 -8.88 -10.13
CA THR A 196 -1.18 -8.59 -10.23
C THR A 196 -1.90 -9.16 -9.00
N GLN A 197 -3.24 -9.14 -8.99
CA GLN A 197 -4.03 -9.79 -7.95
C GLN A 197 -3.70 -11.29 -7.85
N GLY A 198 -3.98 -11.85 -6.67
CA GLY A 198 -3.74 -13.26 -6.42
C GLY A 198 -4.66 -14.20 -7.21
N PRO A 199 -4.31 -15.48 -7.32
CA PRO A 199 -5.11 -16.47 -8.05
C PRO A 199 -6.49 -16.74 -7.40
N ASP A 200 -6.68 -16.37 -6.14
CA ASP A 200 -7.97 -16.36 -5.44
C ASP A 200 -8.87 -15.17 -5.85
N HIS A 201 -8.36 -14.26 -6.68
CA HIS A 201 -9.10 -13.18 -7.34
C HIS A 201 -8.86 -13.26 -8.86
N PRO A 202 -9.44 -14.25 -9.56
CA PRO A 202 -9.17 -14.48 -10.97
C PRO A 202 -9.70 -13.34 -11.83
N ILE A 203 -9.03 -13.08 -12.95
CA ILE A 203 -9.47 -12.12 -13.97
C ILE A 203 -10.58 -12.78 -14.78
N LEU A 204 -11.78 -12.17 -14.81
CA LEU A 204 -12.90 -12.62 -15.61
C LEU A 204 -12.77 -12.07 -17.04
N TRP A 205 -12.33 -12.90 -17.97
CA TRP A 205 -12.13 -12.50 -19.38
C TRP A 205 -13.40 -12.03 -20.10
N ALA A 206 -14.58 -12.49 -19.68
CA ALA A 206 -15.85 -12.10 -20.26
C ALA A 206 -16.34 -10.70 -19.84
N ASN A 207 -15.72 -10.07 -18.87
CA ASN A 207 -16.14 -8.80 -18.29
C ASN A 207 -14.94 -7.85 -18.18
N SER A 208 -14.58 -7.22 -19.29
CA SER A 208 -13.48 -6.24 -19.35
C SER A 208 -13.65 -5.02 -18.41
N ALA A 209 -14.85 -4.82 -17.86
CA ALA A 209 -15.16 -3.72 -16.96
C ALA A 209 -14.68 -3.93 -15.49
N ASN A 210 -14.31 -5.14 -15.11
CA ASN A 210 -14.09 -5.52 -13.69
C ASN A 210 -12.69 -6.07 -13.39
N VAL A 211 -11.69 -5.71 -14.15
CA VAL A 211 -10.29 -6.09 -13.84
C VAL A 211 -9.65 -4.96 -13.05
N PRO A 212 -9.57 -5.05 -11.71
CA PRO A 212 -8.65 -4.20 -10.99
C PRO A 212 -7.24 -4.70 -11.31
N GLU A 213 -6.52 -3.97 -12.13
CA GLU A 213 -5.09 -4.19 -12.31
C GLU A 213 -4.38 -3.68 -11.06
N LEU A 214 -4.06 -4.59 -10.17
CA LEU A 214 -3.19 -4.35 -9.04
C LEU A 214 -1.77 -4.63 -9.50
N SER A 215 -1.02 -3.58 -9.71
CA SER A 215 0.37 -3.68 -10.09
C SER A 215 1.25 -3.29 -8.91
N LEU A 216 2.01 -4.23 -8.39
CA LEU A 216 3.09 -3.97 -7.46
C LEU A 216 4.38 -3.89 -8.27
N ILE A 217 4.97 -2.70 -8.39
CA ILE A 217 6.30 -2.53 -8.97
C ILE A 217 7.28 -2.37 -7.83
N HIS A 218 8.20 -3.32 -7.72
CA HIS A 218 9.38 -3.21 -6.90
C HIS A 218 10.49 -2.56 -7.73
N ILE A 219 11.14 -1.58 -7.17
CA ILE A 219 12.18 -0.83 -7.87
C ILE A 219 13.43 -0.82 -7.02
#